data_a2d7b5fb0642d0579c636efae1981d17
#
_entry.id   a2d7b5fb0642d0579c636efae1981d17
#
_cell.length_a   1.000
_cell.length_b   1.000
_cell.length_c   1.000
_cell.angle_alpha   90.00
_cell.angle_beta   90.00
_cell.angle_gamma   90.00
#
_symmetry.space_group_name_H-M   'P 1'
#
loop_
_entity.id
_entity.type
_entity.pdbx_description
1 polymer ?
#
loop_
_entity_poly.entity_id
_entity_poly.type
_entity_poly.pdbx_seq_one_letter_code
_entity_poly.pdbx_strand_id
1 'polypeptide(L)'
;ADVFTYDAINELFPEAFEAAVKEAGVEPVGRPEVTVDSASEAEGATLTVKVAVKPEVKVGSYNGLTVEKTVHTVTDEAVDAELKRVQERNARELTREGAAQNGDIADIDFEGFVDGVAFEGGKAEHYNLTLGSGSFIPGFEDQIVGHSAGEEFDVNVTFPTEYQAAELAGKAAVFKIKLHEVKYKELPALDDELAKDCSEYDTLDEFKASIRKNNQEQLDKQDDLAVENALVDQVIESMEGEIPQAMYDVRMDEMVNDFAFRVEQQGLRLEDYLKYMGQSMEQFRAAFMPQAEKQVKIGLALEAVAAAEHIEASEDEINAEIKRIADQYKMEEDKVRELINVEDLKQDLARTKAIDFIKSHANIVEKPAEAEKAADAE
;
A
#
# COMPACT_ATOMS: atom_id res chain seq x y z
N ALA A 1 -5.56 -49.81 -7.23
CA ALA A 1 -6.50 -49.00 -7.99
C ALA A 1 -5.80 -48.51 -9.24
N ASP A 2 -6.43 -48.78 -10.40
CA ASP A 2 -5.89 -48.38 -11.70
C ASP A 2 -5.97 -46.87 -11.85
N VAL A 3 -5.08 -46.29 -12.66
CA VAL A 3 -5.01 -44.84 -12.98
C VAL A 3 -6.40 -44.29 -13.33
N PHE A 4 -7.19 -45.04 -14.08
CA PHE A 4 -8.58 -44.70 -14.47
C PHE A 4 -9.52 -44.50 -13.28
N THR A 5 -9.33 -45.26 -12.18
CA THR A 5 -10.14 -45.10 -10.97
C THR A 5 -9.85 -43.81 -10.27
N TYR A 6 -8.57 -43.41 -10.21
CA TYR A 6 -8.20 -42.11 -9.63
C TYR A 6 -8.68 -40.94 -10.47
N ASP A 7 -8.60 -41.03 -11.79
CA ASP A 7 -9.11 -39.98 -12.69
C ASP A 7 -10.64 -39.82 -12.53
N ALA A 8 -11.39 -40.94 -12.46
CA ALA A 8 -12.82 -40.88 -12.20
C ALA A 8 -13.19 -40.30 -10.83
N ILE A 9 -12.42 -40.66 -9.76
CA ILE A 9 -12.60 -40.07 -8.45
C ILE A 9 -12.35 -38.55 -8.49
N ASN A 10 -11.26 -38.13 -9.12
CA ASN A 10 -10.94 -36.69 -9.21
C ASN A 10 -12.01 -35.90 -9.99
N GLU A 11 -12.63 -36.50 -11.01
CA GLU A 11 -13.70 -35.86 -11.78
C GLU A 11 -15.01 -35.75 -10.99
N LEU A 12 -15.36 -36.75 -10.19
CA LEU A 12 -16.61 -36.80 -9.42
C LEU A 12 -16.51 -36.19 -8.04
N PHE A 13 -15.29 -36.05 -7.47
CA PHE A 13 -15.05 -35.56 -6.11
C PHE A 13 -15.66 -34.19 -5.84
N PRO A 14 -15.52 -33.16 -6.71
CA PRO A 14 -16.06 -31.83 -6.44
C PRO A 14 -17.57 -31.85 -6.19
N GLU A 15 -18.33 -32.54 -7.04
CA GLU A 15 -19.79 -32.64 -6.90
C GLU A 15 -20.20 -33.41 -5.63
N ALA A 16 -19.53 -34.53 -5.38
CA ALA A 16 -19.80 -35.37 -4.19
C ALA A 16 -19.43 -34.60 -2.89
N PHE A 17 -18.35 -33.86 -2.89
CA PHE A 17 -17.92 -33.05 -1.74
C PHE A 17 -18.90 -31.91 -1.46
N GLU A 18 -19.34 -31.19 -2.50
CA GLU A 18 -20.34 -30.12 -2.36
C GLU A 18 -21.67 -30.67 -1.77
N ALA A 19 -22.13 -31.82 -2.28
CA ALA A 19 -23.33 -32.47 -1.74
C ALA A 19 -23.17 -32.86 -0.27
N ALA A 20 -22.02 -33.44 0.11
CA ALA A 20 -21.74 -33.86 1.48
C ALA A 20 -21.63 -32.64 2.44
N VAL A 21 -20.99 -31.55 2.00
CA VAL A 21 -20.87 -30.29 2.77
C VAL A 21 -22.26 -29.71 3.02
N LYS A 22 -23.11 -29.68 1.99
CA LYS A 22 -24.48 -29.17 2.10
C LYS A 22 -25.34 -30.01 3.02
N GLU A 23 -25.21 -31.35 2.96
CA GLU A 23 -25.90 -32.28 3.88
C GLU A 23 -25.44 -32.11 5.32
N ALA A 24 -24.12 -31.94 5.53
CA ALA A 24 -23.54 -31.72 6.84
C ALA A 24 -23.85 -30.34 7.42
N GLY A 25 -24.24 -29.35 6.59
CA GLY A 25 -24.54 -27.99 7.01
C GLY A 25 -23.34 -27.24 7.57
N VAL A 26 -22.13 -27.53 7.04
CA VAL A 26 -20.87 -26.93 7.47
C VAL A 26 -20.27 -26.08 6.35
N GLU A 27 -19.47 -25.10 6.73
CA GLU A 27 -18.70 -24.25 5.80
C GLU A 27 -17.22 -24.67 5.85
N PRO A 28 -16.73 -25.41 4.82
CA PRO A 28 -15.36 -25.89 4.79
C PRO A 28 -14.40 -24.72 4.51
N VAL A 29 -13.23 -24.75 5.19
CA VAL A 29 -12.16 -23.80 5.00
C VAL A 29 -10.84 -24.50 4.70
N GLY A 30 -10.11 -23.98 3.71
CA GLY A 30 -8.86 -24.57 3.25
C GLY A 30 -9.05 -25.81 2.38
N ARG A 31 -7.96 -26.54 2.19
CA ARG A 31 -7.95 -27.71 1.31
C ARG A 31 -8.37 -28.97 2.07
N PRO A 32 -9.30 -29.79 1.52
CA PRO A 32 -9.65 -31.06 2.12
C PRO A 32 -8.52 -32.09 1.97
N GLU A 33 -8.30 -32.87 3.02
CA GLU A 33 -7.50 -34.10 2.95
C GLU A 33 -8.44 -35.26 2.56
N VAL A 34 -8.16 -35.91 1.44
CA VAL A 34 -9.00 -36.98 0.88
C VAL A 34 -8.28 -38.30 1.01
N THR A 35 -8.91 -39.28 1.65
CA THR A 35 -8.45 -40.66 1.71
C THR A 35 -9.43 -41.55 0.98
N VAL A 36 -8.94 -42.39 0.08
CA VAL A 36 -9.74 -43.41 -0.61
C VAL A 36 -9.76 -44.65 0.25
N ASP A 37 -10.90 -44.97 0.86
CA ASP A 37 -11.06 -46.15 1.70
C ASP A 37 -11.27 -47.43 0.90
N SER A 38 -12.11 -47.32 -0.16
CA SER A 38 -12.34 -48.40 -1.11
C SER A 38 -12.73 -47.85 -2.46
N ALA A 39 -12.38 -48.54 -3.52
CA ALA A 39 -12.81 -48.22 -4.88
C ALA A 39 -12.93 -49.49 -5.71
N SER A 40 -14.09 -49.72 -6.33
CA SER A 40 -14.36 -50.83 -7.23
C SER A 40 -15.35 -50.43 -8.33
N GLU A 41 -15.30 -51.07 -9.47
CA GLU A 41 -16.25 -50.81 -10.56
C GLU A 41 -17.70 -51.20 -10.21
N ALA A 42 -17.88 -52.15 -9.29
CA ALA A 42 -19.20 -52.69 -8.93
C ALA A 42 -19.89 -51.89 -7.81
N GLU A 43 -19.13 -51.37 -6.89
CA GLU A 43 -19.63 -50.72 -5.64
C GLU A 43 -19.34 -49.23 -5.58
N GLY A 44 -18.59 -48.70 -6.55
CA GLY A 44 -18.15 -47.31 -6.56
C GLY A 44 -16.94 -47.04 -5.65
N ALA A 45 -16.79 -45.80 -5.19
CA ALA A 45 -15.72 -45.40 -4.31
C ALA A 45 -16.26 -44.85 -2.99
N THR A 46 -15.61 -45.23 -1.89
CA THR A 46 -15.84 -44.65 -0.58
C THR A 46 -14.62 -43.79 -0.18
N LEU A 47 -14.88 -42.53 0.14
CA LEU A 47 -13.86 -41.55 0.46
C LEU A 47 -14.09 -41.03 1.89
N THR A 48 -13.02 -40.93 2.64
CA THR A 48 -12.99 -40.15 3.89
C THR A 48 -12.37 -38.79 3.60
N VAL A 49 -13.12 -37.75 3.88
CA VAL A 49 -12.68 -36.35 3.68
C VAL A 49 -12.54 -35.66 5.04
N LYS A 50 -11.35 -35.15 5.31
CA LYS A 50 -11.08 -34.34 6.49
C LYS A 50 -10.81 -32.92 6.04
N VAL A 51 -11.59 -31.98 6.52
CA VAL A 51 -11.46 -30.54 6.21
C VAL A 51 -11.71 -29.74 7.46
N ALA A 52 -10.98 -28.62 7.61
CA ALA A 52 -11.29 -27.63 8.64
C ALA A 52 -12.62 -26.94 8.27
N VAL A 53 -13.41 -26.62 9.28
CA VAL A 53 -14.67 -25.89 9.10
C VAL A 53 -14.59 -24.53 9.78
N LYS A 54 -15.32 -23.57 9.24
CA LYS A 54 -15.43 -22.24 9.84
C LYS A 54 -15.98 -22.37 11.26
N PRO A 55 -15.30 -21.78 12.26
CA PRO A 55 -15.70 -21.90 13.64
C PRO A 55 -16.86 -20.95 13.96
N GLU A 56 -17.71 -21.35 14.89
CA GLU A 56 -18.58 -20.42 15.58
C GLU A 56 -17.78 -19.71 16.68
N VAL A 57 -17.65 -18.40 16.57
CA VAL A 57 -16.99 -17.58 17.60
C VAL A 57 -18.04 -16.82 18.41
N LYS A 58 -17.71 -16.55 19.67
CA LYS A 58 -18.49 -15.69 20.54
C LYS A 58 -17.72 -14.42 20.80
N VAL A 59 -18.40 -13.29 20.72
CA VAL A 59 -17.84 -12.00 21.08
C VAL A 59 -18.41 -11.56 22.44
N GLY A 60 -17.57 -10.89 23.22
CA GLY A 60 -17.99 -10.32 24.50
C GLY A 60 -18.86 -9.09 24.32
N SER A 61 -18.69 -8.10 25.18
CA SER A 61 -19.44 -6.84 25.06
C SER A 61 -18.89 -6.02 23.89
N TYR A 62 -19.74 -5.70 22.93
CA TYR A 62 -19.46 -4.80 21.80
C TYR A 62 -20.32 -3.52 21.82
N ASN A 63 -21.22 -3.41 22.82
CA ASN A 63 -22.05 -2.21 23.07
C ASN A 63 -21.43 -1.39 24.20
N GLY A 64 -21.40 -0.06 24.03
CA GLY A 64 -20.89 0.87 25.03
C GLY A 64 -19.38 0.85 25.20
N LEU A 65 -18.64 0.35 24.21
CA LEU A 65 -17.18 0.41 24.19
C LEU A 65 -16.73 1.87 24.25
N THR A 66 -15.63 2.12 24.96
CA THR A 66 -15.07 3.48 25.04
C THR A 66 -13.77 3.54 24.25
N VAL A 67 -13.67 4.55 23.39
CA VAL A 67 -12.47 4.79 22.56
C VAL A 67 -12.15 6.27 22.53
N GLU A 68 -10.87 6.61 22.47
CA GLU A 68 -10.40 7.98 22.26
C GLU A 68 -10.25 8.24 20.76
N LYS A 69 -10.86 9.34 20.30
CA LYS A 69 -10.66 9.86 18.94
C LYS A 69 -9.68 11.02 19.02
N THR A 70 -8.50 10.84 18.43
CA THR A 70 -7.57 11.94 18.24
C THR A 70 -8.08 12.76 17.04
N VAL A 71 -8.37 14.05 17.27
CA VAL A 71 -8.85 14.95 16.22
C VAL A 71 -7.69 15.76 15.67
N HIS A 72 -7.32 15.51 14.43
CA HIS A 72 -6.30 16.25 13.71
C HIS A 72 -6.92 17.42 12.96
N THR A 73 -6.25 18.57 13.02
CA THR A 73 -6.68 19.78 12.30
C THR A 73 -5.59 20.25 11.36
N VAL A 74 -5.96 20.59 10.14
CA VAL A 74 -5.04 21.11 9.13
C VAL A 74 -4.49 22.45 9.59
N THR A 75 -3.17 22.55 9.69
CA THR A 75 -2.47 23.79 10.05
C THR A 75 -2.24 24.70 8.84
N ASP A 76 -1.96 25.98 9.07
CA ASP A 76 -1.60 26.92 8.01
C ASP A 76 -0.31 26.49 7.30
N GLU A 77 0.64 25.96 8.05
CA GLU A 77 1.91 25.44 7.53
C GLU A 77 1.70 24.27 6.58
N ALA A 78 0.72 23.39 6.85
CA ALA A 78 0.38 22.28 5.94
C ALA A 78 -0.21 22.77 4.61
N VAL A 79 -1.05 23.82 4.65
CA VAL A 79 -1.58 24.46 3.46
C VAL A 79 -0.47 25.15 2.67
N ASP A 80 0.41 25.89 3.33
CA ASP A 80 1.53 26.57 2.69
C ASP A 80 2.52 25.58 2.08
N ALA A 81 2.77 24.45 2.74
CA ALA A 81 3.61 23.37 2.19
C ALA A 81 3.02 22.77 0.90
N GLU A 82 1.70 22.57 0.85
CA GLU A 82 1.06 22.08 -0.37
C GLU A 82 1.08 23.13 -1.50
N LEU A 83 0.87 24.39 -1.19
CA LEU A 83 1.02 25.49 -2.16
C LEU A 83 2.45 25.56 -2.71
N LYS A 84 3.44 25.37 -1.87
CA LYS A 84 4.84 25.31 -2.31
C LYS A 84 5.09 24.15 -3.27
N ARG A 85 4.52 22.98 -2.99
CA ARG A 85 4.58 21.84 -3.92
C ARG A 85 3.91 22.15 -5.25
N VAL A 86 2.77 22.87 -5.23
CA VAL A 86 2.10 23.33 -6.46
C VAL A 86 3.00 24.28 -7.23
N GLN A 87 3.63 25.25 -6.57
CA GLN A 87 4.61 26.15 -7.21
C GLN A 87 5.76 25.37 -7.86
N GLU A 88 6.36 24.44 -7.12
CA GLU A 88 7.49 23.63 -7.59
C GLU A 88 7.13 22.77 -8.80
N ARG A 89 5.92 22.20 -8.84
CA ARG A 89 5.42 21.43 -10.00
C ARG A 89 5.17 22.29 -11.23
N ASN A 90 4.86 23.56 -11.03
CA ASN A 90 4.59 24.53 -12.10
C ASN A 90 5.76 25.49 -12.35
N ALA A 91 6.92 25.21 -11.76
CA ALA A 91 8.13 25.96 -11.99
C ALA A 91 8.58 25.85 -13.46
N ARG A 92 9.07 26.96 -14.00
CA ARG A 92 9.67 27.00 -15.34
C ARG A 92 11.18 26.83 -15.21
N GLU A 93 11.75 25.96 -16.04
CA GLU A 93 13.20 25.85 -16.14
C GLU A 93 13.71 26.88 -17.15
N LEU A 94 14.55 27.77 -16.68
CA LEU A 94 15.20 28.82 -17.47
C LEU A 94 16.71 28.63 -17.45
N THR A 95 17.36 28.89 -18.58
CA THR A 95 18.81 28.87 -18.66
C THR A 95 19.40 30.01 -17.83
N ARG A 96 20.36 29.71 -16.98
CA ARG A 96 21.09 30.71 -16.21
C ARG A 96 22.26 31.25 -17.03
N GLU A 97 22.27 32.56 -17.23
CA GLU A 97 23.44 33.25 -17.75
C GLU A 97 24.39 33.57 -16.57
N GLY A 98 25.57 32.95 -16.57
CA GLY A 98 26.59 33.14 -15.54
C GLY A 98 26.85 31.90 -14.67
N ALA A 99 27.38 32.12 -13.48
CA ALA A 99 27.83 31.06 -12.59
C ALA A 99 26.66 30.28 -11.97
N ALA A 100 26.83 28.97 -11.87
CA ALA A 100 25.90 28.05 -11.23
C ALA A 100 25.75 28.38 -9.74
N GLN A 101 24.54 28.27 -9.23
CA GLN A 101 24.18 28.52 -7.84
C GLN A 101 23.57 27.27 -7.19
N ASN A 102 23.55 27.25 -5.87
CA ASN A 102 22.86 26.22 -5.14
C ASN A 102 21.35 26.19 -5.49
N GLY A 103 20.80 25.02 -5.78
CA GLY A 103 19.43 24.84 -6.25
C GLY A 103 19.29 24.82 -7.79
N ASP A 104 20.33 25.17 -8.55
CA ASP A 104 20.32 25.08 -9.99
C ASP A 104 20.45 23.63 -10.48
N ILE A 105 20.01 23.38 -11.68
CA ILE A 105 20.17 22.10 -12.40
C ILE A 105 21.33 22.27 -13.37
N ALA A 106 22.43 21.53 -13.11
CA ALA A 106 23.60 21.50 -13.95
C ALA A 106 23.57 20.30 -14.89
N ASP A 107 23.61 20.51 -16.19
CA ASP A 107 23.83 19.47 -17.21
C ASP A 107 25.34 19.24 -17.31
N ILE A 108 25.82 18.10 -16.82
CA ILE A 108 27.23 17.79 -16.74
C ILE A 108 27.59 16.46 -17.40
N ASP A 109 28.78 16.45 -18.01
CA ASP A 109 29.52 15.21 -18.20
C ASP A 109 30.48 15.06 -17.02
N PHE A 110 30.63 13.87 -16.50
CA PHE A 110 31.64 13.58 -15.49
C PHE A 110 32.35 12.24 -15.72
N GLU A 111 33.60 12.18 -15.38
CA GLU A 111 34.40 10.95 -15.37
C GLU A 111 35.30 10.94 -14.14
N GLY A 112 35.10 9.94 -13.25
CA GLY A 112 35.78 9.78 -11.99
C GLY A 112 37.02 8.90 -12.05
N PHE A 113 38.07 9.31 -11.36
CA PHE A 113 39.37 8.61 -11.28
C PHE A 113 39.76 8.45 -9.80
N VAL A 114 40.21 7.24 -9.45
CA VAL A 114 40.88 6.93 -8.18
C VAL A 114 42.31 6.48 -8.49
N ASP A 115 43.30 7.11 -7.86
CA ASP A 115 44.73 6.88 -8.14
C ASP A 115 45.08 6.99 -9.63
N GLY A 116 44.38 7.87 -10.37
CA GLY A 116 44.58 8.09 -11.79
C GLY A 116 43.95 7.04 -12.72
N VAL A 117 43.19 6.09 -12.19
CA VAL A 117 42.47 5.05 -12.94
C VAL A 117 40.97 5.30 -12.89
N ALA A 118 40.32 5.31 -14.05
CA ALA A 118 38.88 5.41 -14.15
C ALA A 118 38.20 4.17 -13.52
N PHE A 119 37.13 4.37 -12.78
CA PHE A 119 36.41 3.28 -12.13
C PHE A 119 35.00 3.09 -12.74
N GLU A 120 34.49 1.88 -12.62
CA GLU A 120 33.17 1.51 -13.15
C GLU A 120 32.07 2.25 -12.42
N GLY A 121 31.10 2.80 -13.17
CA GLY A 121 30.03 3.64 -12.61
C GLY A 121 30.42 5.10 -12.35
N GLY A 122 31.69 5.48 -12.56
CA GLY A 122 32.19 6.85 -12.36
C GLY A 122 32.01 7.79 -13.54
N LYS A 123 31.31 7.39 -14.63
CA LYS A 123 31.14 8.20 -15.84
C LYS A 123 29.69 8.32 -16.26
N ALA A 124 29.30 9.54 -16.61
CA ALA A 124 28.04 9.82 -17.31
C ALA A 124 28.20 11.03 -18.22
N GLU A 125 27.36 11.12 -19.23
CA GLU A 125 27.26 12.24 -20.17
C GLU A 125 25.83 12.82 -20.08
N HIS A 126 25.72 14.15 -20.17
CA HIS A 126 24.44 14.88 -20.08
C HIS A 126 23.60 14.50 -18.83
N TYR A 127 24.27 14.42 -17.69
CA TYR A 127 23.58 14.15 -16.43
C TYR A 127 23.05 15.43 -15.80
N ASN A 128 21.75 15.47 -15.55
CA ASN A 128 21.12 16.63 -14.90
C ASN A 128 21.24 16.48 -13.37
N LEU A 129 22.11 17.27 -12.77
CA LEU A 129 22.36 17.29 -11.34
C LEU A 129 21.80 18.57 -10.71
N THR A 130 20.90 18.41 -9.74
CA THR A 130 20.45 19.54 -8.91
C THR A 130 21.50 19.83 -7.84
N LEU A 131 22.11 21.02 -7.89
CA LEU A 131 23.15 21.43 -6.97
C LEU A 131 22.58 21.68 -5.57
N GLY A 132 23.18 21.05 -4.56
CA GLY A 132 22.72 21.10 -3.17
C GLY A 132 21.64 20.07 -2.84
N SER A 133 21.37 19.12 -3.74
CA SER A 133 20.44 18.02 -3.50
C SER A 133 20.99 16.94 -2.56
N GLY A 134 22.32 16.85 -2.42
CA GLY A 134 22.99 15.78 -1.71
C GLY A 134 22.93 14.43 -2.42
N SER A 135 22.60 14.41 -3.72
CA SER A 135 22.52 13.19 -4.53
C SER A 135 23.90 12.58 -4.83
N PHE A 136 24.94 13.40 -4.79
CA PHE A 136 26.32 12.99 -4.99
C PHE A 136 27.09 12.96 -3.66
N ILE A 137 28.29 12.40 -3.71
CA ILE A 137 29.16 12.32 -2.52
C ILE A 137 29.50 13.73 -2.00
N PRO A 138 29.65 13.89 -0.67
CA PRO A 138 29.85 15.20 -0.04
C PRO A 138 30.98 16.00 -0.69
N GLY A 139 30.73 17.29 -0.95
CA GLY A 139 31.67 18.22 -1.55
C GLY A 139 31.77 18.16 -3.08
N PHE A 140 31.00 17.28 -3.74
CA PHE A 140 30.97 17.21 -5.20
C PHE A 140 30.16 18.37 -5.79
N GLU A 141 28.92 18.55 -5.32
CA GLU A 141 28.00 19.58 -5.82
C GLU A 141 28.48 20.98 -5.48
N ASP A 142 29.05 21.18 -4.30
CA ASP A 142 29.57 22.47 -3.83
C ASP A 142 30.68 23.02 -4.72
N GLN A 143 31.51 22.14 -5.31
CA GLN A 143 32.59 22.57 -6.18
C GLN A 143 32.14 22.92 -7.60
N ILE A 144 30.92 22.54 -7.99
CA ILE A 144 30.33 22.95 -9.28
C ILE A 144 29.71 24.34 -9.16
N VAL A 145 29.23 24.72 -7.97
CA VAL A 145 28.74 26.08 -7.69
C VAL A 145 29.86 27.08 -7.96
N GLY A 146 29.53 28.12 -8.73
CA GLY A 146 30.47 29.18 -9.14
C GLY A 146 31.08 29.00 -10.53
N HIS A 147 30.94 27.81 -11.14
CA HIS A 147 31.35 27.57 -12.51
C HIS A 147 30.23 27.94 -13.51
N SER A 148 30.62 28.27 -14.72
CA SER A 148 29.71 28.71 -15.79
C SER A 148 29.60 27.65 -16.89
N ALA A 149 28.50 27.67 -17.63
CA ALA A 149 28.32 26.79 -18.78
C ALA A 149 29.49 26.89 -19.77
N GLY A 150 29.93 25.75 -20.27
CA GLY A 150 31.08 25.61 -21.17
C GLY A 150 32.42 25.38 -20.47
N GLU A 151 32.50 25.49 -19.15
CA GLU A 151 33.73 25.23 -18.38
C GLU A 151 34.02 23.74 -18.22
N GLU A 152 35.32 23.42 -18.25
CA GLU A 152 35.86 22.09 -17.90
C GLU A 152 36.77 22.26 -16.68
N PHE A 153 36.54 21.47 -15.63
CA PHE A 153 37.30 21.56 -14.37
C PHE A 153 37.32 20.23 -13.63
N ASP A 154 38.19 20.14 -12.65
CA ASP A 154 38.33 18.97 -11.80
C ASP A 154 37.64 19.20 -10.45
N VAL A 155 36.85 18.23 -10.01
CA VAL A 155 36.23 18.16 -8.69
C VAL A 155 36.95 17.11 -7.86
N ASN A 156 37.50 17.53 -6.71
CA ASN A 156 38.28 16.67 -5.83
C ASN A 156 37.45 16.34 -4.59
N VAL A 157 37.14 15.05 -4.38
CA VAL A 157 36.31 14.56 -3.30
C VAL A 157 36.88 13.29 -2.69
N THR A 158 36.42 12.96 -1.50
CA THR A 158 36.75 11.70 -0.83
C THR A 158 35.47 10.91 -0.62
N PHE A 159 35.44 9.66 -1.05
CA PHE A 159 34.33 8.77 -0.79
C PHE A 159 34.11 8.56 0.71
N PRO A 160 32.87 8.54 1.21
CA PRO A 160 32.58 8.17 2.58
C PRO A 160 33.17 6.81 2.96
N THR A 161 33.54 6.64 4.21
CA THR A 161 34.09 5.37 4.72
C THR A 161 33.08 4.22 4.68
N GLU A 162 31.77 4.52 4.70
CA GLU A 162 30.66 3.58 4.60
C GLU A 162 30.01 3.59 3.21
N TYR A 163 30.83 3.75 2.16
CA TYR A 163 30.30 3.74 0.79
C TYR A 163 30.00 2.32 0.34
N GLN A 164 28.92 2.15 -0.45
CA GLN A 164 28.43 0.82 -0.90
C GLN A 164 29.46 0.01 -1.68
N ALA A 165 30.28 0.67 -2.52
CA ALA A 165 31.38 0.03 -3.21
C ALA A 165 32.63 0.03 -2.30
N ALA A 166 32.93 -1.11 -1.69
CA ALA A 166 34.02 -1.27 -0.72
C ALA A 166 35.41 -0.89 -1.30
N GLU A 167 35.60 -1.06 -2.60
CA GLU A 167 36.82 -0.66 -3.31
C GLU A 167 37.00 0.86 -3.43
N LEU A 168 35.95 1.65 -3.26
CA LEU A 168 35.98 3.10 -3.34
C LEU A 168 35.92 3.76 -1.96
N ALA A 169 35.43 3.05 -0.94
CA ALA A 169 35.22 3.59 0.41
C ALA A 169 36.49 4.23 0.98
N GLY A 170 36.37 5.48 1.45
CA GLY A 170 37.45 6.25 2.05
C GLY A 170 38.54 6.72 1.08
N LYS A 171 38.45 6.45 -0.22
CA LYS A 171 39.44 6.87 -1.20
C LYS A 171 39.19 8.27 -1.74
N ALA A 172 40.28 8.98 -2.00
CA ALA A 172 40.23 10.23 -2.73
C ALA A 172 40.00 9.97 -4.22
N ALA A 173 39.12 10.77 -4.81
CA ALA A 173 38.79 10.69 -6.22
C ALA A 173 38.84 12.07 -6.87
N VAL A 174 39.15 12.10 -8.14
CA VAL A 174 39.13 13.28 -9.00
C VAL A 174 38.11 13.04 -10.10
N PHE A 175 37.11 13.91 -10.18
CA PHE A 175 36.13 13.89 -11.28
C PHE A 175 36.43 15.00 -12.26
N LYS A 176 36.61 14.64 -13.52
CA LYS A 176 36.68 15.60 -14.61
C LYS A 176 35.26 15.97 -15.02
N ILE A 177 34.92 17.23 -14.89
CA ILE A 177 33.59 17.76 -15.16
C ILE A 177 33.63 18.62 -16.39
N LYS A 178 32.61 18.44 -17.25
CA LYS A 178 32.28 19.41 -18.30
C LYS A 178 30.85 19.90 -18.06
N LEU A 179 30.72 21.19 -17.81
CA LEU A 179 29.43 21.82 -17.55
C LEU A 179 28.84 22.34 -18.86
N HIS A 180 27.77 21.71 -19.36
CA HIS A 180 27.14 22.07 -20.62
C HIS A 180 26.18 23.23 -20.49
N GLU A 181 25.24 23.12 -19.53
CA GLU A 181 24.19 24.10 -19.31
C GLU A 181 23.86 24.18 -17.83
N VAL A 182 23.47 25.37 -17.40
CA VAL A 182 22.92 25.58 -16.05
C VAL A 182 21.52 26.10 -16.19
N LYS A 183 20.55 25.46 -15.54
CA LYS A 183 19.17 25.88 -15.48
C LYS A 183 18.76 26.18 -14.06
N TYR A 184 17.87 27.13 -13.89
CA TYR A 184 17.24 27.37 -12.59
C TYR A 184 15.72 27.26 -12.71
N LYS A 185 15.08 26.90 -11.61
CA LYS A 185 13.63 26.87 -11.53
C LYS A 185 13.10 28.23 -11.11
N GLU A 186 12.36 28.85 -12.00
CA GLU A 186 11.59 30.05 -11.70
C GLU A 186 10.22 29.62 -11.17
N LEU A 187 9.98 29.88 -9.88
CA LEU A 187 8.69 29.57 -9.24
C LEU A 187 7.66 30.64 -9.65
N PRO A 188 6.43 30.24 -10.05
CA PRO A 188 5.35 31.21 -10.26
C PRO A 188 5.03 31.95 -8.94
N ALA A 189 4.53 33.17 -9.02
CA ALA A 189 4.07 33.90 -7.86
C ALA A 189 2.88 33.17 -7.19
N LEU A 190 2.75 33.31 -5.86
CA LEU A 190 1.57 32.85 -5.13
C LEU A 190 0.49 33.92 -5.22
N ASP A 191 -0.27 33.89 -6.30
CA ASP A 191 -1.33 34.85 -6.61
C ASP A 191 -2.54 34.16 -7.26
N ASP A 192 -3.53 34.95 -7.64
CA ASP A 192 -4.77 34.46 -8.27
C ASP A 192 -4.52 33.85 -9.65
N GLU A 193 -3.43 34.22 -10.34
CA GLU A 193 -3.07 33.62 -11.62
C GLU A 193 -2.62 32.18 -11.45
N LEU A 194 -1.81 31.90 -10.42
CA LEU A 194 -1.43 30.52 -10.09
C LEU A 194 -2.67 29.67 -9.76
N ALA A 195 -3.63 30.24 -9.02
CA ALA A 195 -4.86 29.52 -8.68
C ALA A 195 -5.65 29.13 -9.95
N LYS A 196 -5.81 30.05 -10.89
CA LYS A 196 -6.48 29.80 -12.18
C LYS A 196 -5.76 28.80 -13.07
N ASP A 197 -4.43 28.85 -13.09
CA ASP A 197 -3.62 27.97 -13.92
C ASP A 197 -3.57 26.53 -13.40
N CYS A 198 -3.65 26.35 -12.06
CA CYS A 198 -3.41 25.07 -11.41
C CYS A 198 -4.68 24.44 -10.80
N SER A 199 -5.81 25.13 -10.82
CA SER A 199 -7.05 24.69 -10.18
C SER A 199 -8.29 25.21 -10.90
N GLU A 200 -9.46 24.87 -10.39
CA GLU A 200 -10.76 25.38 -10.87
C GLU A 200 -11.19 26.69 -10.18
N TYR A 201 -10.33 27.26 -9.32
CA TYR A 201 -10.64 28.44 -8.51
C TYR A 201 -10.09 29.71 -9.14
N ASP A 202 -10.82 30.81 -8.96
CA ASP A 202 -10.45 32.12 -9.52
C ASP A 202 -9.49 32.92 -8.64
N THR A 203 -9.44 32.60 -7.34
CA THR A 203 -8.58 33.30 -6.38
C THR A 203 -7.70 32.34 -5.57
N LEU A 204 -6.55 32.85 -5.13
CA LEU A 204 -5.64 32.11 -4.26
C LEU A 204 -6.30 31.72 -2.92
N ASP A 205 -7.15 32.57 -2.37
CA ASP A 205 -7.84 32.30 -1.11
C ASP A 205 -8.86 31.14 -1.25
N GLU A 206 -9.60 31.07 -2.35
CA GLU A 206 -10.48 29.93 -2.65
C GLU A 206 -9.68 28.64 -2.85
N PHE A 207 -8.56 28.72 -3.51
CA PHE A 207 -7.67 27.57 -3.71
C PHE A 207 -7.09 27.08 -2.37
N LYS A 208 -6.61 27.99 -1.51
CA LYS A 208 -6.18 27.67 -0.14
C LYS A 208 -7.29 27.01 0.68
N ALA A 209 -8.50 27.55 0.60
CA ALA A 209 -9.65 26.99 1.31
C ALA A 209 -9.97 25.55 0.82
N SER A 210 -9.85 25.29 -0.47
CA SER A 210 -10.06 23.95 -1.04
C SER A 210 -8.98 22.97 -0.60
N ILE A 211 -7.71 23.38 -0.60
CA ILE A 211 -6.61 22.55 -0.08
C ILE A 211 -6.87 22.19 1.38
N ARG A 212 -7.21 23.19 2.20
CA ARG A 212 -7.53 22.98 3.62
C ARG A 212 -8.68 21.99 3.79
N LYS A 213 -9.77 22.19 3.04
CA LYS A 213 -10.93 21.30 3.08
C LYS A 213 -10.57 19.87 2.71
N ASN A 214 -9.87 19.67 1.59
CA ASN A 214 -9.50 18.35 1.11
C ASN A 214 -8.56 17.62 2.09
N ASN A 215 -7.59 18.34 2.65
CA ASN A 215 -6.67 17.78 3.64
C ASN A 215 -7.42 17.46 4.95
N GLN A 216 -8.36 18.31 5.39
CA GLN A 216 -9.18 18.05 6.57
C GLN A 216 -10.06 16.82 6.38
N GLU A 217 -10.71 16.67 5.23
CA GLU A 217 -11.51 15.49 4.92
C GLU A 217 -10.68 14.19 4.93
N GLN A 218 -9.40 14.26 4.54
CA GLN A 218 -8.49 13.11 4.63
C GLN A 218 -8.11 12.80 6.08
N LEU A 219 -7.80 13.82 6.88
CA LEU A 219 -7.51 13.64 8.30
C LEU A 219 -8.74 13.09 9.05
N ASP A 220 -9.92 13.65 8.80
CA ASP A 220 -11.16 13.17 9.42
C ASP A 220 -11.43 11.69 9.11
N LYS A 221 -11.17 11.25 7.86
CA LYS A 221 -11.28 9.84 7.48
C LYS A 221 -10.24 8.96 8.19
N GLN A 222 -9.01 9.46 8.35
CA GLN A 222 -7.98 8.72 9.09
C GLN A 222 -8.32 8.59 10.56
N ASP A 223 -8.81 9.67 11.18
CA ASP A 223 -9.23 9.69 12.58
C ASP A 223 -10.43 8.74 12.81
N ASP A 224 -11.37 8.73 11.88
CA ASP A 224 -12.52 7.82 11.92
C ASP A 224 -12.11 6.34 11.76
N LEU A 225 -11.19 6.05 10.84
CA LEU A 225 -10.62 4.70 10.67
C LEU A 225 -9.84 4.25 11.91
N ALA A 226 -9.13 5.16 12.56
CA ALA A 226 -8.43 4.84 13.81
C ALA A 226 -9.41 4.45 14.92
N VAL A 227 -10.54 5.17 15.03
CA VAL A 227 -11.63 4.83 15.96
C VAL A 227 -12.23 3.46 15.64
N GLU A 228 -12.55 3.20 14.38
CA GLU A 228 -13.10 1.92 13.94
C GLU A 228 -12.16 0.76 14.27
N ASN A 229 -10.87 0.91 13.94
CA ASN A 229 -9.86 -0.10 14.26
C ASN A 229 -9.75 -0.34 15.77
N ALA A 230 -9.75 0.70 16.58
CA ALA A 230 -9.67 0.57 18.03
C ALA A 230 -10.91 -0.12 18.64
N LEU A 231 -12.10 0.15 18.10
CA LEU A 231 -13.32 -0.53 18.51
C LEU A 231 -13.30 -2.02 18.12
N VAL A 232 -12.91 -2.31 16.88
CA VAL A 232 -12.82 -3.68 16.39
C VAL A 232 -11.75 -4.47 17.16
N ASP A 233 -10.62 -3.87 17.49
CA ASP A 233 -9.57 -4.51 18.31
C ASP A 233 -10.10 -4.87 19.70
N GLN A 234 -10.91 -4.03 20.36
CA GLN A 234 -11.57 -4.37 21.63
C GLN A 234 -12.55 -5.53 21.50
N VAL A 235 -13.30 -5.61 20.39
CA VAL A 235 -14.21 -6.73 20.12
C VAL A 235 -13.41 -8.02 19.92
N ILE A 236 -12.31 -7.98 19.17
CA ILE A 236 -11.42 -9.15 18.96
C ILE A 236 -10.80 -9.62 20.26
N GLU A 237 -10.37 -8.72 21.14
CA GLU A 237 -9.80 -9.08 22.45
C GLU A 237 -10.79 -9.84 23.32
N SER A 238 -12.09 -9.59 23.15
CA SER A 238 -13.16 -10.27 23.86
C SER A 238 -13.67 -11.55 23.18
N MET A 239 -13.11 -11.90 22.01
CA MET A 239 -13.58 -13.03 21.21
C MET A 239 -13.10 -14.35 21.79
N GLU A 240 -14.03 -15.31 21.90
CA GLU A 240 -13.78 -16.67 22.33
C GLU A 240 -14.07 -17.65 21.19
N GLY A 241 -13.22 -18.62 20.99
CA GLY A 241 -13.34 -19.68 19.98
C GLY A 241 -11.97 -20.09 19.43
N GLU A 242 -11.86 -21.33 18.99
CA GLU A 242 -10.66 -21.85 18.34
C GLU A 242 -10.77 -21.65 16.84
N ILE A 243 -9.86 -20.89 16.27
CA ILE A 243 -9.81 -20.63 14.83
C ILE A 243 -8.84 -21.62 14.19
N PRO A 244 -9.29 -22.43 13.21
CA PRO A 244 -8.42 -23.36 12.50
C PRO A 244 -7.28 -22.64 11.78
N GLN A 245 -6.07 -23.20 11.84
CA GLN A 245 -4.89 -22.68 11.15
C GLN A 245 -5.13 -22.50 9.63
N ALA A 246 -5.93 -23.40 9.05
CA ALA A 246 -6.30 -23.32 7.63
C ALA A 246 -6.94 -21.98 7.22
N MET A 247 -7.68 -21.31 8.12
CA MET A 247 -8.24 -19.98 7.83
C MET A 247 -7.15 -18.91 7.68
N TYR A 248 -6.16 -18.96 8.56
CA TYR A 248 -5.02 -18.04 8.50
C TYR A 248 -4.16 -18.28 7.26
N ASP A 249 -3.94 -19.56 6.93
CA ASP A 249 -3.15 -19.96 5.77
C ASP A 249 -3.83 -19.53 4.46
N VAL A 250 -5.14 -19.72 4.34
CA VAL A 250 -5.91 -19.26 3.18
C VAL A 250 -5.82 -17.73 3.05
N ARG A 251 -6.04 -17.00 4.15
CA ARG A 251 -5.97 -15.53 4.11
C ARG A 251 -4.58 -15.03 3.77
N MET A 252 -3.54 -15.67 4.29
CA MET A 252 -2.16 -15.37 3.95
C MET A 252 -1.89 -15.61 2.46
N ASP A 253 -2.36 -16.72 1.90
CA ASP A 253 -2.22 -17.01 0.47
C ASP A 253 -2.91 -15.97 -0.41
N GLU A 254 -4.11 -15.53 -0.03
CA GLU A 254 -4.82 -14.45 -0.71
C GLU A 254 -4.00 -13.15 -0.69
N MET A 255 -3.48 -12.76 0.47
CA MET A 255 -2.66 -11.55 0.61
C MET A 255 -1.38 -11.59 -0.22
N VAL A 256 -0.73 -12.75 -0.28
CA VAL A 256 0.46 -12.99 -1.12
C VAL A 256 0.10 -12.89 -2.60
N ASN A 257 -1.03 -13.47 -3.01
CA ASN A 257 -1.51 -13.41 -4.40
C ASN A 257 -1.88 -11.98 -4.81
N ASP A 258 -2.55 -11.22 -3.92
CA ASP A 258 -2.87 -9.81 -4.15
C ASP A 258 -1.61 -8.96 -4.31
N PHE A 259 -0.58 -9.26 -3.49
CA PHE A 259 0.71 -8.59 -3.61
C PHE A 259 1.41 -8.95 -4.92
N ALA A 260 1.43 -10.24 -5.28
CA ALA A 260 2.01 -10.72 -6.54
C ALA A 260 1.35 -10.04 -7.74
N PHE A 261 0.02 -9.95 -7.74
CA PHE A 261 -0.73 -9.27 -8.79
C PHE A 261 -0.35 -7.79 -8.92
N ARG A 262 -0.18 -7.06 -7.79
CA ARG A 262 0.25 -5.66 -7.84
C ARG A 262 1.66 -5.48 -8.39
N VAL A 263 2.57 -6.40 -8.06
CA VAL A 263 3.95 -6.38 -8.58
C VAL A 263 3.96 -6.69 -10.08
N GLU A 264 3.12 -7.62 -10.54
CA GLU A 264 2.98 -7.96 -11.97
C GLU A 264 2.42 -6.77 -12.78
N GLN A 265 1.51 -5.99 -12.23
CA GLN A 265 1.02 -4.75 -12.85
C GLN A 265 2.13 -3.71 -13.06
N GLN A 266 3.21 -3.78 -12.28
CA GLN A 266 4.41 -2.96 -12.44
C GLN A 266 5.47 -3.58 -13.35
N GLY A 267 5.14 -4.73 -13.99
CA GLY A 267 6.02 -5.43 -14.92
C GLY A 267 7.09 -6.31 -14.26
N LEU A 268 6.97 -6.60 -12.97
CA LEU A 268 7.88 -7.45 -12.21
C LEU A 268 7.18 -8.74 -11.78
N ARG A 269 7.91 -9.86 -11.76
CA ARG A 269 7.42 -11.10 -11.15
C ARG A 269 7.75 -11.11 -9.66
N LEU A 270 6.87 -11.71 -8.85
CA LEU A 270 7.10 -11.81 -7.41
C LEU A 270 8.44 -12.49 -7.07
N GLU A 271 8.82 -13.53 -7.81
CA GLU A 271 10.09 -14.23 -7.61
C GLU A 271 11.31 -13.31 -7.81
N ASP A 272 11.27 -12.46 -8.85
CA ASP A 272 12.34 -11.51 -9.17
C ASP A 272 12.41 -10.40 -8.13
N TYR A 273 11.24 -9.92 -7.68
CA TYR A 273 11.12 -8.96 -6.58
C TYR A 273 11.76 -9.50 -5.27
N LEU A 274 11.40 -10.72 -4.87
CA LEU A 274 11.94 -11.35 -3.66
C LEU A 274 13.45 -11.57 -3.76
N LYS A 275 13.94 -11.98 -4.93
CA LYS A 275 15.38 -12.13 -5.21
C LYS A 275 16.11 -10.80 -5.08
N TYR A 276 15.54 -9.72 -5.60
CA TYR A 276 16.10 -8.37 -5.47
C TYR A 276 16.17 -7.92 -4.01
N MET A 277 15.12 -8.23 -3.24
CA MET A 277 15.04 -7.91 -1.80
C MET A 277 15.87 -8.86 -0.91
N GLY A 278 16.44 -9.93 -1.47
CA GLY A 278 17.20 -10.92 -0.70
C GLY A 278 16.34 -11.74 0.28
N GLN A 279 15.05 -11.88 0.00
CA GLN A 279 14.09 -12.59 0.86
C GLN A 279 13.66 -13.92 0.23
N SER A 280 13.46 -14.94 1.07
CA SER A 280 12.80 -16.17 0.64
C SER A 280 11.28 -16.02 0.64
N MET A 281 10.57 -16.84 -0.14
CA MET A 281 9.10 -16.92 -0.11
C MET A 281 8.57 -17.23 1.29
N GLU A 282 9.24 -18.07 2.04
CA GLU A 282 8.87 -18.44 3.42
C GLU A 282 8.95 -17.23 4.36
N GLN A 283 10.04 -16.47 4.31
CA GLN A 283 10.20 -15.23 5.10
C GLN A 283 9.15 -14.19 4.71
N PHE A 284 8.89 -14.06 3.42
CA PHE A 284 7.88 -13.15 2.89
C PHE A 284 6.48 -13.51 3.39
N ARG A 285 6.09 -14.79 3.30
CA ARG A 285 4.80 -15.29 3.83
C ARG A 285 4.68 -15.07 5.35
N ALA A 286 5.76 -15.36 6.10
CA ALA A 286 5.79 -15.16 7.54
C ALA A 286 5.56 -13.70 7.97
N ALA A 287 5.99 -12.74 7.13
CA ALA A 287 5.75 -11.32 7.37
C ALA A 287 4.26 -10.92 7.26
N PHE A 288 3.46 -11.65 6.45
CA PHE A 288 2.02 -11.41 6.32
C PHE A 288 1.19 -12.11 7.40
N MET A 289 1.73 -13.11 8.07
CA MET A 289 0.96 -13.93 9.03
C MET A 289 0.24 -13.12 10.12
N PRO A 290 0.89 -12.15 10.81
CA PRO A 290 0.20 -11.38 11.85
C PRO A 290 -0.99 -10.57 11.30
N GLN A 291 -0.85 -10.05 10.09
CA GLN A 291 -1.92 -9.30 9.43
C GLN A 291 -3.04 -10.23 8.97
N ALA A 292 -2.72 -11.41 8.43
CA ALA A 292 -3.69 -12.42 8.05
C ALA A 292 -4.50 -12.90 9.26
N GLU A 293 -3.83 -13.19 10.37
CA GLU A 293 -4.48 -13.57 11.63
C GLU A 293 -5.46 -12.47 12.11
N LYS A 294 -5.01 -11.22 12.09
CA LYS A 294 -5.85 -10.08 12.48
C LYS A 294 -7.07 -9.97 11.57
N GLN A 295 -6.91 -10.08 10.26
CA GLN A 295 -8.02 -9.96 9.30
C GLN A 295 -9.04 -11.09 9.44
N VAL A 296 -8.60 -12.32 9.67
CA VAL A 296 -9.52 -13.46 9.95
C VAL A 296 -10.31 -13.20 11.22
N LYS A 297 -9.66 -12.75 12.29
CA LYS A 297 -10.33 -12.43 13.57
C LYS A 297 -11.34 -11.29 13.39
N ILE A 298 -11.00 -10.25 12.64
CA ILE A 298 -11.92 -9.15 12.30
C ILE A 298 -13.17 -9.70 11.62
N GLY A 299 -12.99 -10.50 10.56
CA GLY A 299 -14.10 -11.08 9.80
C GLY A 299 -15.04 -11.87 10.70
N LEU A 300 -14.51 -12.81 11.47
CA LEU A 300 -15.29 -13.66 12.36
C LEU A 300 -16.00 -12.86 13.48
N ALA A 301 -15.31 -11.89 14.08
CA ALA A 301 -15.89 -11.08 15.15
C ALA A 301 -17.07 -10.22 14.63
N LEU A 302 -16.90 -9.59 13.45
CA LEU A 302 -17.97 -8.77 12.84
C LEU A 302 -19.13 -9.62 12.38
N GLU A 303 -18.91 -10.81 11.86
CA GLU A 303 -19.97 -11.76 11.52
C GLU A 303 -20.75 -12.19 12.77
N ALA A 304 -20.06 -12.46 13.88
CA ALA A 304 -20.71 -12.80 15.14
C ALA A 304 -21.58 -11.63 15.66
N VAL A 305 -21.11 -10.39 15.54
CA VAL A 305 -21.92 -9.19 15.88
C VAL A 305 -23.12 -9.07 14.94
N ALA A 306 -22.89 -9.21 13.63
CA ALA A 306 -23.98 -9.13 12.65
C ALA A 306 -25.06 -10.18 12.91
N ALA A 307 -24.66 -11.42 13.23
CA ALA A 307 -25.59 -12.50 13.58
C ALA A 307 -26.36 -12.21 14.86
N ALA A 308 -25.68 -11.71 15.91
CA ALA A 308 -26.29 -11.40 17.20
C ALA A 308 -27.34 -10.27 17.09
N GLU A 309 -27.09 -9.27 16.26
CA GLU A 309 -27.96 -8.09 16.05
C GLU A 309 -28.89 -8.24 14.83
N HIS A 310 -28.90 -9.41 14.17
CA HIS A 310 -29.68 -9.67 12.96
C HIS A 310 -29.44 -8.66 11.85
N ILE A 311 -28.18 -8.26 11.68
CA ILE A 311 -27.76 -7.30 10.66
C ILE A 311 -27.54 -8.06 9.34
N GLU A 312 -28.33 -7.72 8.33
CA GLU A 312 -28.19 -8.26 6.98
C GLU A 312 -28.11 -7.12 5.95
N ALA A 313 -27.49 -7.40 4.82
CA ALA A 313 -27.54 -6.51 3.67
C ALA A 313 -28.87 -6.71 2.92
N SER A 314 -29.56 -5.61 2.63
CA SER A 314 -30.77 -5.63 1.79
C SER A 314 -30.41 -5.75 0.30
N GLU A 315 -31.38 -6.19 -0.51
CA GLU A 315 -31.23 -6.24 -1.97
C GLU A 315 -30.88 -4.86 -2.56
N ASP A 316 -31.44 -3.77 -2.00
CA ASP A 316 -31.15 -2.42 -2.46
C ASP A 316 -29.71 -2.01 -2.17
N GLU A 317 -29.15 -2.38 -1.02
CA GLU A 317 -27.74 -2.13 -0.66
C GLU A 317 -26.80 -2.93 -1.55
N ILE A 318 -27.12 -4.20 -1.82
CA ILE A 318 -26.37 -5.05 -2.75
C ILE A 318 -26.34 -4.44 -4.15
N ASN A 319 -27.51 -4.01 -4.65
CA ASN A 319 -27.63 -3.38 -5.96
C ASN A 319 -26.89 -2.06 -6.05
N ALA A 320 -26.94 -1.24 -4.98
CA ALA A 320 -26.22 0.02 -4.90
C ALA A 320 -24.69 -0.20 -4.94
N GLU A 321 -24.20 -1.23 -4.26
CA GLU A 321 -22.78 -1.55 -4.25
C GLU A 321 -22.31 -2.11 -5.62
N ILE A 322 -23.10 -2.98 -6.25
CA ILE A 322 -22.82 -3.46 -7.61
C ILE A 322 -22.74 -2.29 -8.59
N LYS A 323 -23.68 -1.34 -8.49
CA LYS A 323 -23.67 -0.14 -9.32
C LYS A 323 -22.42 0.70 -9.06
N ARG A 324 -22.03 0.90 -7.80
CA ARG A 324 -20.81 1.64 -7.43
C ARG A 324 -19.56 1.01 -8.05
N ILE A 325 -19.45 -0.33 -8.01
CA ILE A 325 -18.36 -1.09 -8.63
C ILE A 325 -18.39 -0.92 -10.16
N ALA A 326 -19.57 -1.04 -10.77
CA ALA A 326 -19.76 -0.87 -12.21
C ALA A 326 -19.30 0.53 -12.68
N ASP A 327 -19.71 1.57 -11.97
CA ASP A 327 -19.32 2.95 -12.26
C ASP A 327 -17.80 3.17 -12.09
N GLN A 328 -17.22 2.62 -11.03
CA GLN A 328 -15.78 2.72 -10.74
C GLN A 328 -14.91 2.08 -11.81
N TYR A 329 -15.30 0.90 -12.29
CA TYR A 329 -14.55 0.14 -13.30
C TYR A 329 -15.06 0.35 -14.73
N LYS A 330 -16.07 1.21 -14.92
CA LYS A 330 -16.72 1.48 -16.21
C LYS A 330 -17.21 0.21 -16.90
N MET A 331 -17.88 -0.63 -16.14
CA MET A 331 -18.45 -1.91 -16.56
C MET A 331 -19.97 -1.87 -16.46
N GLU A 332 -20.66 -2.78 -17.20
CA GLU A 332 -22.09 -2.99 -17.03
C GLU A 332 -22.37 -3.75 -15.73
N GLU A 333 -23.47 -3.42 -15.04
CA GLU A 333 -23.85 -4.06 -13.76
C GLU A 333 -24.01 -5.57 -13.87
N ASP A 334 -24.60 -6.06 -14.97
CA ASP A 334 -24.78 -7.49 -15.21
C ASP A 334 -23.44 -8.22 -15.29
N LYS A 335 -22.45 -7.60 -15.90
CA LYS A 335 -21.09 -8.17 -15.97
C LYS A 335 -20.39 -8.19 -14.62
N VAL A 336 -20.61 -7.17 -13.79
CA VAL A 336 -20.12 -7.17 -12.40
C VAL A 336 -20.74 -8.32 -11.62
N ARG A 337 -22.06 -8.58 -11.77
CA ARG A 337 -22.76 -9.69 -11.11
C ARG A 337 -22.24 -11.07 -11.53
N GLU A 338 -21.77 -11.23 -12.77
CA GLU A 338 -21.17 -12.47 -13.24
C GLU A 338 -19.77 -12.72 -12.66
N LEU A 339 -19.03 -11.64 -12.37
CA LEU A 339 -17.64 -11.69 -11.90
C LEU A 339 -17.51 -11.79 -10.39
N ILE A 340 -18.49 -11.32 -9.64
CA ILE A 340 -18.45 -11.30 -8.16
C ILE A 340 -19.39 -12.37 -7.59
N ASN A 341 -18.99 -12.92 -6.45
CA ASN A 341 -19.89 -13.74 -5.64
C ASN A 341 -20.81 -12.81 -4.83
N VAL A 342 -22.08 -12.78 -5.17
CA VAL A 342 -23.08 -11.92 -4.51
C VAL A 342 -23.24 -12.27 -3.02
N GLU A 343 -23.06 -13.53 -2.62
CA GLU A 343 -23.15 -13.94 -1.23
C GLU A 343 -21.98 -13.39 -0.40
N ASP A 344 -20.77 -13.40 -0.97
CA ASP A 344 -19.60 -12.78 -0.32
C ASP A 344 -19.79 -11.27 -0.17
N LEU A 345 -20.30 -10.60 -1.21
CA LEU A 345 -20.64 -9.18 -1.16
C LEU A 345 -21.67 -8.88 -0.06
N LYS A 346 -22.69 -9.73 0.08
CA LYS A 346 -23.70 -9.60 1.13
C LYS A 346 -23.09 -9.69 2.52
N GLN A 347 -22.15 -10.64 2.71
CA GLN A 347 -21.42 -10.79 3.97
C GLN A 347 -20.54 -9.59 4.27
N ASP A 348 -19.83 -9.04 3.27
CA ASP A 348 -18.98 -7.87 3.44
C ASP A 348 -19.80 -6.61 3.79
N LEU A 349 -20.95 -6.43 3.17
CA LEU A 349 -21.88 -5.37 3.53
C LEU A 349 -22.42 -5.54 4.96
N ALA A 350 -22.74 -6.77 5.38
CA ALA A 350 -23.18 -7.04 6.75
C ALA A 350 -22.06 -6.74 7.77
N ARG A 351 -20.80 -7.08 7.47
CA ARG A 351 -19.64 -6.73 8.30
C ARG A 351 -19.46 -5.22 8.43
N THR A 352 -19.59 -4.49 7.33
CA THR A 352 -19.52 -3.02 7.33
C THR A 352 -20.63 -2.42 8.21
N LYS A 353 -21.85 -2.91 8.07
CA LYS A 353 -22.98 -2.48 8.92
C LYS A 353 -22.78 -2.84 10.40
N ALA A 354 -22.09 -3.94 10.70
CA ALA A 354 -21.74 -4.32 12.07
C ALA A 354 -20.73 -3.33 12.69
N ILE A 355 -19.74 -2.85 11.91
CA ILE A 355 -18.83 -1.78 12.34
C ILE A 355 -19.62 -0.50 12.65
N ASP A 356 -20.51 -0.08 11.76
CA ASP A 356 -21.36 1.10 11.96
C ASP A 356 -22.24 0.97 13.21
N PHE A 357 -22.78 -0.24 13.44
CA PHE A 357 -23.55 -0.53 14.65
C PHE A 357 -22.69 -0.37 15.91
N ILE A 358 -21.51 -0.98 15.97
CA ILE A 358 -20.57 -0.87 17.10
C ILE A 358 -20.19 0.60 17.33
N LYS A 359 -19.87 1.34 16.28
CA LYS A 359 -19.48 2.75 16.32
C LYS A 359 -20.63 3.63 16.84
N SER A 360 -21.86 3.38 16.40
CA SER A 360 -23.04 4.15 16.83
C SER A 360 -23.41 3.95 18.30
N HIS A 361 -22.99 2.82 18.91
CA HIS A 361 -23.23 2.49 20.31
C HIS A 361 -22.00 2.69 21.19
N ALA A 362 -20.88 3.18 20.61
CA ALA A 362 -19.64 3.43 21.33
C ALA A 362 -19.67 4.81 22.04
N ASN A 363 -18.91 4.91 23.12
CA ASN A 363 -18.60 6.17 23.79
C ASN A 363 -17.28 6.71 23.23
N ILE A 364 -17.36 7.61 22.26
CA ILE A 364 -16.19 8.20 21.59
C ILE A 364 -15.82 9.49 22.34
N VAL A 365 -14.63 9.52 22.93
CA VAL A 365 -14.07 10.67 23.62
C VAL A 365 -13.09 11.39 22.71
N GLU A 366 -13.45 12.58 22.25
CA GLU A 366 -12.60 13.38 21.39
C GLU A 366 -11.48 14.06 22.20
N LYS A 367 -10.26 13.99 21.68
CA LYS A 367 -9.08 14.69 22.17
C LYS A 367 -8.39 15.37 21.00
N PRO A 368 -7.96 16.64 21.14
CA PRO A 368 -7.16 17.26 20.10
C PRO A 368 -5.82 16.53 19.98
N ALA A 369 -5.32 16.39 18.75
CA ALA A 369 -3.97 15.92 18.52
C ALA A 369 -2.99 16.87 19.22
N GLU A 370 -2.02 16.32 19.97
CA GLU A 370 -0.92 17.14 20.45
C GLU A 370 -0.14 17.64 19.22
N ALA A 371 0.17 18.95 19.20
CA ALA A 371 0.98 19.50 18.13
C ALA A 371 2.30 18.71 18.10
N GLU A 372 2.52 17.92 17.07
CA GLU A 372 3.84 17.34 16.83
C GLU A 372 4.83 18.50 16.78
N LYS A 373 5.69 18.57 17.78
CA LYS A 373 6.90 19.40 17.68
C LYS A 373 7.62 18.85 16.46
N ALA A 374 7.72 19.69 15.41
CA ALA A 374 8.55 19.40 14.26
C ALA A 374 9.88 18.87 14.81
N ALA A 375 10.11 17.58 14.61
CA ALA A 375 11.40 16.99 14.87
C ALA A 375 12.34 17.70 13.90
N ASP A 376 13.22 18.52 14.47
CA ASP A 376 14.33 19.13 13.75
C ASP A 376 15.02 18.01 12.97
N ALA A 377 14.91 18.07 11.66
CA ALA A 377 15.76 17.31 10.77
C ALA A 377 17.16 17.94 10.86
N GLU A 378 18.04 17.33 11.65
CA GLU A 378 19.49 17.46 11.51
C GLU A 378 19.99 16.61 10.34
#